data_b0f13675f296816885e092ffee07f919
#
_entry.id   b0f13675f296816885e092ffee07f919
#
_cell.length_a   1.000
_cell.length_b   1.000
_cell.length_c   1.000
_cell.angle_alpha   90.00
_cell.angle_beta   90.00
_cell.angle_gamma   90.00
#
_symmetry.space_group_name_H-M   'P 1'
#
loop_
_entity.id
_entity.type
_entity.pdbx_description
1 polymer ?
#
loop_
_entity_poly.entity_id
_entity_poly.type
_entity_poly.pdbx_seq_one_letter_code
_entity_poly.pdbx_strand_id
1 'polypeptide(L)'
;MHCPFCQHEDTRVIDSRLADDGATVRRRRECPQCGERFNTFETAELKLPAIVKSGERRESFDERKLRTSFERALQKRPVASHDVDAAVRAVIDDLRKSGEREVPSRYVGELVMRELKKLDQVAYVRFASVYRKFEDVHAFREEIEKLERDLPGLDNLQLSLLGEAGAATAAKRGHRKG
;
A
#
# COMPACT_ATOMS: atom_id res chain seq x y z
N MET A 1 14.50 -11.17 -33.30
CA MET A 1 13.15 -10.55 -33.45
C MET A 1 12.89 -10.39 -34.91
N HIS A 2 11.77 -10.91 -35.39
CA HIS A 2 11.41 -10.86 -36.82
C HIS A 2 11.19 -9.43 -37.31
N CYS A 3 11.53 -9.19 -38.56
CA CYS A 3 11.27 -7.91 -39.22
C CYS A 3 9.75 -7.75 -39.48
N PRO A 4 9.13 -6.62 -39.06
CA PRO A 4 7.69 -6.41 -39.30
C PRO A 4 7.32 -6.19 -40.76
N PHE A 5 8.31 -5.90 -41.63
CA PHE A 5 8.08 -5.60 -43.06
C PHE A 5 8.26 -6.82 -43.95
N CYS A 6 9.33 -7.59 -43.77
CA CYS A 6 9.63 -8.74 -44.66
C CYS A 6 9.67 -10.07 -43.93
N GLN A 7 9.38 -10.12 -42.64
CA GLN A 7 9.34 -11.32 -41.79
C GLN A 7 10.71 -12.04 -41.66
N HIS A 8 11.81 -11.42 -42.08
CA HIS A 8 13.16 -11.99 -41.85
C HIS A 8 13.39 -12.26 -40.36
N GLU A 9 13.96 -13.42 -40.02
CA GLU A 9 14.02 -13.92 -38.64
C GLU A 9 14.79 -13.02 -37.68
N ASP A 10 15.84 -12.34 -38.16
CA ASP A 10 16.70 -11.51 -37.36
C ASP A 10 16.74 -10.04 -37.77
N THR A 11 16.87 -9.18 -36.77
CA THR A 11 17.10 -7.76 -36.93
C THR A 11 18.21 -7.29 -35.98
N ARG A 12 19.06 -6.40 -36.41
CA ARG A 12 20.16 -5.86 -35.57
C ARG A 12 19.74 -4.57 -34.89
N VAL A 13 20.18 -4.36 -33.64
CA VAL A 13 20.04 -3.09 -32.94
C VAL A 13 21.16 -2.16 -33.36
N ILE A 14 20.82 -0.98 -33.88
CA ILE A 14 21.77 0.01 -34.33
C ILE A 14 21.93 1.19 -33.36
N ASP A 15 20.93 1.42 -32.49
CA ASP A 15 20.95 2.44 -31.44
C ASP A 15 20.08 2.02 -30.26
N SER A 16 20.45 2.40 -29.04
CA SER A 16 19.70 2.18 -27.81
C SER A 16 19.77 3.42 -26.95
N ARG A 17 18.63 3.95 -26.54
CA ARG A 17 18.53 5.13 -25.67
C ARG A 17 17.47 4.91 -24.61
N LEU A 18 17.71 5.45 -23.42
CA LEU A 18 16.69 5.58 -22.41
C LEU A 18 15.64 6.61 -22.89
N ALA A 19 14.37 6.28 -22.76
CA ALA A 19 13.30 7.23 -23.04
C ALA A 19 13.18 8.27 -21.90
N ASP A 20 12.47 9.35 -22.14
CA ASP A 20 12.35 10.50 -21.24
C ASP A 20 11.69 10.13 -19.89
N ASP A 21 10.93 9.02 -19.84
CA ASP A 21 10.32 8.48 -18.60
C ASP A 21 11.34 7.78 -17.68
N GLY A 22 12.56 7.52 -18.14
CA GLY A 22 13.58 6.80 -17.38
C GLY A 22 13.31 5.31 -17.13
N ALA A 23 12.16 4.79 -17.58
CA ALA A 23 11.72 3.42 -17.34
C ALA A 23 11.66 2.57 -18.61
N THR A 24 11.76 3.19 -19.78
CA THR A 24 11.64 2.56 -21.09
C THR A 24 12.94 2.69 -21.88
N VAL A 25 13.43 1.59 -22.44
CA VAL A 25 14.56 1.61 -23.40
C VAL A 25 13.99 1.59 -24.81
N ARG A 26 14.25 2.64 -25.59
CA ARG A 26 13.96 2.69 -27.01
C ARG A 26 15.14 2.13 -27.79
N ARG A 27 14.91 1.09 -28.58
CA ARG A 27 15.93 0.50 -29.47
C ARG A 27 15.56 0.75 -30.93
N ARG A 28 16.48 1.30 -31.70
CA ARG A 28 16.36 1.41 -33.15
C ARG A 28 16.95 0.17 -33.79
N ARG A 29 16.16 -0.52 -34.60
CA ARG A 29 16.55 -1.75 -35.27
C ARG A 29 16.59 -1.55 -36.79
N GLU A 30 17.40 -2.36 -37.45
CA GLU A 30 17.51 -2.43 -38.91
C GLU A 30 17.44 -3.88 -39.36
N CYS A 31 16.71 -4.14 -40.41
CA CYS A 31 16.63 -5.47 -41.01
C CYS A 31 17.81 -5.63 -42.01
N PRO A 32 18.61 -6.69 -41.88
CA PRO A 32 19.72 -6.91 -42.83
C PRO A 32 19.26 -7.31 -44.25
N GLN A 33 18.01 -7.83 -44.38
CA GLN A 33 17.48 -8.29 -45.67
C GLN A 33 16.82 -7.16 -46.46
N CYS A 34 15.87 -6.40 -45.84
CA CYS A 34 15.15 -5.35 -46.55
C CYS A 34 15.68 -3.92 -46.28
N GLY A 35 16.61 -3.73 -45.36
CA GLY A 35 17.20 -2.43 -45.00
C GLY A 35 16.26 -1.54 -44.18
N GLU A 36 14.99 -1.95 -43.95
CA GLU A 36 14.03 -1.14 -43.22
C GLU A 36 14.40 -0.98 -41.76
N ARG A 37 14.10 0.22 -41.23
CA ARG A 37 14.38 0.60 -39.86
C ARG A 37 13.09 0.82 -39.07
N PHE A 38 13.07 0.31 -37.84
CA PHE A 38 11.95 0.46 -36.92
C PHE A 38 12.42 0.59 -35.49
N ASN A 39 11.53 1.08 -34.64
CA ASN A 39 11.81 1.19 -33.21
C ASN A 39 11.08 0.10 -32.43
N THR A 40 11.73 -0.39 -31.39
CA THR A 40 11.12 -1.25 -30.37
C THR A 40 11.30 -0.57 -29.02
N PHE A 41 10.38 -0.86 -28.11
CA PHE A 41 10.41 -0.37 -26.74
C PHE A 41 10.51 -1.56 -25.81
N GLU A 42 11.39 -1.46 -24.85
CA GLU A 42 11.58 -2.47 -23.82
C GLU A 42 11.25 -1.83 -22.47
N THR A 43 10.28 -2.39 -21.78
CA THR A 43 9.85 -1.96 -20.44
C THR A 43 9.89 -3.15 -19.50
N ALA A 44 10.15 -2.91 -18.21
CA ALA A 44 10.08 -3.97 -17.22
C ALA A 44 8.62 -4.46 -17.06
N GLU A 45 8.37 -5.74 -17.30
CA GLU A 45 7.09 -6.37 -17.02
C GLU A 45 7.06 -6.82 -15.56
N LEU A 46 6.50 -5.98 -14.69
CA LEU A 46 6.31 -6.30 -13.27
C LEU A 46 4.96 -6.97 -13.07
N LYS A 47 4.96 -8.31 -13.06
CA LYS A 47 3.76 -9.10 -12.79
C LYS A 47 3.44 -9.08 -11.31
N LEU A 48 2.15 -8.90 -10.98
CA LEU A 48 1.64 -9.09 -9.64
C LEU A 48 1.39 -10.57 -9.39
N PRO A 49 1.62 -11.07 -8.15
CA PRO A 49 1.39 -12.47 -7.82
C PRO A 49 -0.09 -12.84 -7.88
N ALA A 50 -0.39 -14.09 -8.18
CA ALA A 50 -1.72 -14.66 -7.96
C ALA A 50 -1.98 -14.80 -6.45
N ILE A 51 -3.24 -14.63 -6.06
CA ILE A 51 -3.66 -14.72 -4.66
C ILE A 51 -4.23 -16.10 -4.38
N VAL A 52 -3.60 -16.82 -3.44
CA VAL A 52 -4.08 -18.12 -2.98
C VAL A 52 -5.03 -17.92 -1.81
N LYS A 53 -6.29 -18.32 -1.97
CA LYS A 53 -7.33 -18.29 -0.94
C LYS A 53 -7.28 -19.54 -0.06
N SER A 54 -7.96 -19.49 1.09
CA SER A 54 -8.26 -20.70 1.88
C SER A 54 -8.98 -21.73 1.00
N GLY A 55 -8.43 -22.96 0.89
CA GLY A 55 -8.90 -23.99 -0.02
C GLY A 55 -8.20 -24.02 -1.39
N GLU A 56 -6.98 -23.47 -1.46
CA GLU A 56 -6.05 -23.54 -2.61
C GLU A 56 -6.56 -22.90 -3.91
N ARG A 57 -7.68 -22.19 -3.87
CA ARG A 57 -8.20 -21.49 -5.04
C ARG A 57 -7.31 -20.28 -5.36
N ARG A 58 -6.86 -20.20 -6.61
CA ARG A 58 -6.02 -19.14 -7.15
C ARG A 58 -6.88 -18.08 -7.83
N GLU A 59 -6.65 -16.83 -7.50
CA GLU A 59 -7.30 -15.68 -8.14
C GLU A 59 -6.22 -14.69 -8.58
N SER A 60 -6.42 -14.03 -9.72
CA SER A 60 -5.58 -12.90 -10.12
C SER A 60 -5.71 -11.78 -9.10
N PHE A 61 -4.61 -11.06 -8.84
CA PHE A 61 -4.66 -9.86 -8.02
C PHE A 61 -5.62 -8.83 -8.65
N ASP A 62 -6.47 -8.24 -7.82
CA ASP A 62 -7.43 -7.20 -8.22
C ASP A 62 -7.25 -5.97 -7.33
N GLU A 63 -6.70 -4.91 -7.93
CA GLU A 63 -6.47 -3.63 -7.25
C GLU A 63 -7.77 -2.99 -6.73
N ARG A 64 -8.89 -3.18 -7.44
CA ARG A 64 -10.19 -2.67 -6.99
C ARG A 64 -10.64 -3.32 -5.69
N LYS A 65 -10.42 -4.63 -5.54
CA LYS A 65 -10.70 -5.34 -4.28
C LYS A 65 -9.81 -4.82 -3.14
N LEU A 66 -8.53 -4.56 -3.43
CA LEU A 66 -7.61 -3.97 -2.45
C LEU A 66 -8.09 -2.58 -2.01
N ARG A 67 -8.38 -1.70 -2.95
CA ARG A 67 -8.90 -0.34 -2.70
C ARG A 67 -10.19 -0.38 -1.87
N THR A 68 -11.15 -1.19 -2.25
CA THR A 68 -12.41 -1.36 -1.52
C THR A 68 -12.19 -1.80 -0.07
N SER A 69 -11.14 -2.60 0.20
CA SER A 69 -10.78 -3.00 1.56
C SER A 69 -10.35 -1.81 2.42
N PHE A 70 -9.52 -0.90 1.87
CA PHE A 70 -9.16 0.35 2.53
C PHE A 70 -10.36 1.27 2.74
N GLU A 71 -11.16 1.50 1.70
CA GLU A 71 -12.34 2.37 1.76
C GLU A 71 -13.36 1.93 2.82
N ARG A 72 -13.61 0.61 2.93
CA ARG A 72 -14.49 0.06 3.98
C ARG A 72 -13.93 0.27 5.38
N ALA A 73 -12.64 0.03 5.57
CA ALA A 73 -11.98 0.23 6.86
C ALA A 73 -11.99 1.71 7.27
N LEU A 74 -11.72 2.60 6.33
CA LEU A 74 -11.62 4.05 6.51
C LEU A 74 -12.97 4.79 6.44
N GLN A 75 -14.10 4.08 6.30
CA GLN A 75 -15.41 4.71 6.19
C GLN A 75 -15.68 5.66 7.37
N LYS A 76 -16.03 6.92 7.06
CA LYS A 76 -16.25 8.02 8.04
C LYS A 76 -15.01 8.37 8.87
N ARG A 77 -13.81 8.09 8.37
CA ARG A 77 -12.55 8.55 8.98
C ARG A 77 -11.99 9.73 8.20
N PRO A 78 -11.36 10.72 8.89
CA PRO A 78 -10.81 11.93 8.26
C PRO A 78 -9.45 11.65 7.60
N VAL A 79 -9.41 10.72 6.64
CA VAL A 79 -8.21 10.37 5.87
C VAL A 79 -8.41 10.84 4.43
N ALA A 80 -7.44 11.57 3.91
CA ALA A 80 -7.52 12.11 2.56
C ALA A 80 -7.36 11.01 1.50
N SER A 81 -8.00 11.18 0.34
CA SER A 81 -7.96 10.20 -0.75
C SER A 81 -6.55 9.92 -1.26
N HIS A 82 -5.67 10.94 -1.28
CA HIS A 82 -4.29 10.77 -1.71
C HIS A 82 -3.46 9.87 -0.77
N ASP A 83 -3.78 9.84 0.54
CA ASP A 83 -3.14 8.95 1.51
C ASP A 83 -3.59 7.50 1.28
N VAL A 84 -4.87 7.30 0.96
CA VAL A 84 -5.40 5.99 0.57
C VAL A 84 -4.72 5.50 -0.71
N ASP A 85 -4.54 6.38 -1.70
CA ASP A 85 -3.85 6.06 -2.94
C ASP A 85 -2.38 5.68 -2.69
N ALA A 86 -1.71 6.38 -1.77
CA ALA A 86 -0.34 6.07 -1.38
C ALA A 86 -0.24 4.70 -0.69
N ALA A 87 -1.17 4.39 0.21
CA ALA A 87 -1.22 3.10 0.90
C ALA A 87 -1.50 1.93 -0.07
N VAL A 88 -2.43 2.10 -1.00
CA VAL A 88 -2.71 1.10 -2.05
C VAL A 88 -1.46 0.85 -2.90
N ARG A 89 -0.78 1.91 -3.34
CA ARG A 89 0.49 1.80 -4.09
C ARG A 89 1.56 1.08 -3.28
N ALA A 90 1.72 1.39 -2.00
CA ALA A 90 2.71 0.74 -1.14
C ALA A 90 2.49 -0.77 -1.05
N VAL A 91 1.25 -1.22 -0.90
CA VAL A 91 0.91 -2.66 -0.90
C VAL A 91 1.24 -3.30 -2.25
N ILE A 92 0.90 -2.65 -3.36
CA ILE A 92 1.18 -3.15 -4.73
C ILE A 92 2.69 -3.27 -4.95
N ASP A 93 3.46 -2.27 -4.51
CA ASP A 93 4.91 -2.27 -4.67
C ASP A 93 5.59 -3.37 -3.84
N ASP A 94 5.09 -3.64 -2.64
CA ASP A 94 5.59 -4.75 -1.82
C ASP A 94 5.26 -6.12 -2.44
N LEU A 95 4.07 -6.27 -3.02
CA LEU A 95 3.71 -7.47 -3.77
C LEU A 95 4.62 -7.68 -4.99
N ARG A 96 4.97 -6.61 -5.71
CA ARG A 96 5.91 -6.67 -6.84
C ARG A 96 7.33 -7.02 -6.38
N LYS A 97 7.78 -6.39 -5.28
CA LYS A 97 9.13 -6.61 -4.71
C LYS A 97 9.29 -8.01 -4.13
N SER A 98 8.22 -8.69 -3.74
CA SER A 98 8.31 -10.06 -3.25
C SER A 98 8.90 -11.02 -4.29
N GLY A 99 8.74 -10.74 -5.59
CA GLY A 99 9.20 -11.61 -6.68
C GLY A 99 8.45 -12.94 -6.78
N GLU A 100 7.49 -13.17 -5.89
CA GLU A 100 6.73 -14.41 -5.82
C GLU A 100 5.69 -14.49 -6.94
N ARG A 101 5.48 -15.70 -7.46
CA ARG A 101 4.41 -15.95 -8.44
C ARG A 101 3.04 -16.05 -7.81
N GLU A 102 2.99 -16.50 -6.57
CA GLU A 102 1.77 -16.73 -5.79
C GLU A 102 2.00 -16.30 -4.34
N VAL A 103 1.02 -15.62 -3.75
CA VAL A 103 1.05 -15.26 -2.33
C VAL A 103 -0.26 -15.65 -1.65
N PRO A 104 -0.24 -16.08 -0.39
CA PRO A 104 -1.47 -16.36 0.33
C PRO A 104 -2.24 -15.06 0.59
N SER A 105 -3.57 -15.11 0.55
CA SER A 105 -4.42 -13.94 0.85
C SER A 105 -4.14 -13.34 2.23
N ARG A 106 -3.66 -14.14 3.17
CA ARG A 106 -3.20 -13.69 4.49
C ARG A 106 -2.04 -12.70 4.39
N TYR A 107 -1.09 -12.93 3.50
CA TYR A 107 0.02 -12.00 3.31
C TYR A 107 -0.47 -10.62 2.84
N VAL A 108 -1.40 -10.59 1.88
CA VAL A 108 -2.02 -9.33 1.42
C VAL A 108 -2.73 -8.61 2.58
N GLY A 109 -3.45 -9.35 3.41
CA GLY A 109 -4.12 -8.79 4.58
C GLY A 109 -3.17 -8.18 5.60
N GLU A 110 -2.01 -8.80 5.86
CA GLU A 110 -0.98 -8.23 6.74
C GLU A 110 -0.39 -6.94 6.17
N LEU A 111 -0.19 -6.86 4.84
CA LEU A 111 0.24 -5.62 4.18
C LEU A 111 -0.82 -4.51 4.34
N VAL A 112 -2.10 -4.81 4.16
CA VAL A 112 -3.21 -3.86 4.36
C VAL A 112 -3.23 -3.38 5.81
N MET A 113 -3.13 -4.28 6.79
CA MET A 113 -3.09 -3.94 8.20
C MET A 113 -1.93 -3.02 8.55
N ARG A 114 -0.74 -3.28 8.00
CA ARG A 114 0.43 -2.43 8.20
C ARG A 114 0.21 -1.00 7.69
N GLU A 115 -0.39 -0.83 6.53
CA GLU A 115 -0.66 0.50 5.99
C GLU A 115 -1.83 1.19 6.73
N LEU A 116 -2.90 0.47 7.10
CA LEU A 116 -4.00 1.02 7.90
C LEU A 116 -3.52 1.50 9.27
N LYS A 117 -2.58 0.79 9.91
CA LYS A 117 -1.97 1.20 11.18
C LYS A 117 -1.31 2.57 11.11
N LYS A 118 -0.70 2.92 9.96
CA LYS A 118 -0.10 4.23 9.73
C LYS A 118 -1.13 5.33 9.46
N LEU A 119 -2.24 4.99 8.81
CA LEU A 119 -3.26 5.94 8.39
C LEU A 119 -4.24 6.28 9.50
N ASP A 120 -4.80 5.28 10.17
CA ASP A 120 -5.85 5.45 11.17
C ASP A 120 -6.03 4.19 12.02
N GLN A 121 -5.86 4.34 13.34
CA GLN A 121 -5.93 3.23 14.28
C GLN A 121 -7.32 2.58 14.36
N VAL A 122 -8.38 3.38 14.25
CA VAL A 122 -9.75 2.86 14.28
C VAL A 122 -10.03 2.04 13.02
N ALA A 123 -9.53 2.48 11.87
CA ALA A 123 -9.62 1.71 10.63
C ALA A 123 -8.82 0.41 10.71
N TYR A 124 -7.63 0.44 11.33
CA TYR A 124 -6.84 -0.77 11.61
C TYR A 124 -7.65 -1.77 12.44
N VAL A 125 -8.19 -1.36 13.59
CA VAL A 125 -8.97 -2.21 14.50
C VAL A 125 -10.22 -2.78 13.78
N ARG A 126 -10.90 -1.95 13.01
CA ARG A 126 -12.07 -2.36 12.21
C ARG A 126 -11.72 -3.42 11.16
N PHE A 127 -10.61 -3.26 10.46
CA PHE A 127 -10.14 -4.26 9.50
C PHE A 127 -9.69 -5.53 10.21
N ALA A 128 -8.90 -5.40 11.29
CA ALA A 128 -8.42 -6.52 12.08
C ALA A 128 -9.55 -7.38 12.65
N SER A 129 -10.66 -6.76 13.10
CA SER A 129 -11.82 -7.46 13.65
C SER A 129 -12.47 -8.46 12.68
N VAL A 130 -12.42 -8.15 11.38
CA VAL A 130 -12.95 -9.05 10.33
C VAL A 130 -11.87 -10.02 9.83
N TYR A 131 -10.64 -9.53 9.73
CA TYR A 131 -9.57 -10.25 9.07
C TYR A 131 -8.95 -11.33 9.96
N ARG A 132 -8.67 -11.04 11.24
CA ARG A 132 -7.98 -11.95 12.17
C ARG A 132 -8.87 -13.02 12.78
N LYS A 133 -10.20 -12.99 12.58
CA LYS A 133 -11.15 -13.94 13.17
C LYS A 133 -10.87 -14.17 14.66
N PHE A 134 -11.00 -13.13 15.47
CA PHE A 134 -10.84 -13.24 16.91
C PHE A 134 -11.84 -14.27 17.47
N GLU A 135 -11.34 -15.18 18.28
CA GLU A 135 -12.15 -16.24 18.90
C GLU A 135 -12.98 -15.70 20.07
N ASP A 136 -12.47 -14.67 20.75
CA ASP A 136 -13.14 -14.05 21.89
C ASP A 136 -12.77 -12.54 22.02
N VAL A 137 -13.40 -11.89 22.99
CA VAL A 137 -13.17 -10.48 23.32
C VAL A 137 -11.77 -10.24 23.92
N HIS A 138 -11.18 -11.26 24.55
CA HIS A 138 -9.86 -11.14 25.16
C HIS A 138 -8.77 -11.01 24.09
N ALA A 139 -8.80 -11.88 23.08
CA ALA A 139 -7.89 -11.82 21.93
C ALA A 139 -8.00 -10.46 21.19
N PHE A 140 -9.20 -9.91 21.11
CA PHE A 140 -9.42 -8.58 20.53
C PHE A 140 -8.81 -7.46 21.40
N ARG A 141 -8.95 -7.54 22.72
CA ARG A 141 -8.32 -6.58 23.66
C ARG A 141 -6.81 -6.61 23.57
N GLU A 142 -6.19 -7.79 23.55
CA GLU A 142 -4.74 -7.92 23.38
C GLU A 142 -4.23 -7.25 22.10
N GLU A 143 -4.99 -7.29 21.02
CA GLU A 143 -4.62 -6.62 19.78
C GLU A 143 -4.66 -5.10 19.91
N ILE A 144 -5.64 -4.55 20.64
CA ILE A 144 -5.71 -3.12 20.95
C ILE A 144 -4.52 -2.70 21.83
N GLU A 145 -4.21 -3.47 22.88
CA GLU A 145 -3.07 -3.20 23.76
C GLU A 145 -1.72 -3.25 23.03
N LYS A 146 -1.57 -4.13 22.02
CA LYS A 146 -0.40 -4.13 21.14
C LYS A 146 -0.33 -2.87 20.29
N LEU A 147 -1.48 -2.44 19.77
CA LEU A 147 -1.55 -1.22 18.96
C LEU A 147 -1.16 0.00 19.79
N GLU A 148 -1.62 0.12 21.02
CA GLU A 148 -1.28 1.21 21.96
C GLU A 148 0.20 1.22 22.31
N ARG A 149 0.81 0.08 22.59
CA ARG A 149 2.25 -0.04 22.89
C ARG A 149 3.16 0.32 21.72
N ASP A 150 2.74 0.03 20.49
CA ASP A 150 3.52 0.30 19.28
C ASP A 150 3.48 1.78 18.84
N LEU A 151 2.71 2.63 19.56
CA LEU A 151 2.54 4.05 19.28
C LEU A 151 3.04 4.88 20.47
N PRO A 152 4.35 5.11 20.58
CA PRO A 152 4.89 5.99 21.63
C PRO A 152 4.43 7.43 21.38
N GLY A 153 3.52 7.93 22.18
CA GLY A 153 3.17 9.36 22.18
C GLY A 153 1.75 9.74 22.59
N LEU A 154 0.82 8.81 22.81
CA LEU A 154 -0.55 9.16 23.24
C LEU A 154 -0.64 9.46 24.74
N ASP A 155 0.21 8.87 25.57
CA ASP A 155 0.25 9.15 27.03
C ASP A 155 0.57 10.60 27.35
N ASN A 156 1.38 11.28 26.53
CA ASN A 156 1.74 12.68 26.73
C ASN A 156 0.65 13.67 26.28
N LEU A 157 -0.21 13.32 25.34
CA LEU A 157 -1.29 14.20 24.87
C LEU A 157 -2.49 14.21 25.81
N GLN A 158 -2.84 13.08 26.44
CA GLN A 158 -3.92 13.02 27.42
C GLN A 158 -3.53 13.68 28.75
N LEU A 159 -2.29 13.56 29.20
CA LEU A 159 -1.79 14.25 30.38
C LEU A 159 -1.73 15.78 30.20
N SER A 160 -1.41 16.26 28.99
CA SER A 160 -1.41 17.69 28.68
C SER A 160 -2.81 18.32 28.72
N LEU A 161 -3.83 17.62 28.25
CA LEU A 161 -5.23 18.07 28.24
C LEU A 161 -5.86 18.06 29.65
N LEU A 162 -5.40 17.20 30.55
CA LEU A 162 -5.87 17.15 31.95
C LEU A 162 -5.11 18.14 32.83
N GLY A 163 -3.88 18.52 32.47
CA GLY A 163 -3.08 19.51 33.19
C GLY A 163 -3.59 20.95 33.08
N GLU A 164 -4.17 21.33 31.94
CA GLU A 164 -4.66 22.72 31.75
C GLU A 164 -6.05 22.96 32.36
N ALA A 165 -6.88 21.92 32.56
CA ALA A 165 -8.18 22.07 33.21
C ALA A 165 -8.10 22.31 34.73
N GLY A 166 -6.99 21.95 35.37
CA GLY A 166 -6.79 22.13 36.83
C GLY A 166 -6.30 23.50 37.24
N ALA A 167 -5.67 24.25 36.33
CA ALA A 167 -5.08 25.57 36.68
C ALA A 167 -6.05 26.76 36.63
N ALA A 168 -7.19 26.62 35.94
CA ALA A 168 -8.17 27.69 35.75
C ALA A 168 -9.13 27.90 36.91
N THR A 169 -9.23 26.94 37.86
CA THR A 169 -10.18 27.04 39.00
C THR A 169 -9.58 27.55 40.29
N ALA A 170 -8.25 27.71 40.39
CA ALA A 170 -7.59 28.20 41.62
C ALA A 170 -7.45 29.74 41.70
N ALA A 171 -7.66 30.49 40.63
CA ALA A 171 -7.39 31.95 40.59
C ALA A 171 -8.61 32.85 40.95
N LYS A 172 -9.78 32.30 41.33
CA LYS A 172 -11.01 33.08 41.62
C LYS A 172 -11.46 33.10 43.08
N ARG A 173 -10.61 32.68 44.04
CA ARG A 173 -10.95 32.75 45.49
C ARG A 173 -9.96 33.55 46.30
N GLY A 174 -9.69 34.80 45.93
CA GLY A 174 -8.77 35.62 46.69
C GLY A 174 -8.96 37.11 46.50
N HIS A 175 -10.19 37.63 46.54
CA HIS A 175 -10.37 39.08 46.76
C HIS A 175 -11.79 39.41 47.23
N ARG A 176 -12.01 39.21 48.54
CA ARG A 176 -13.06 39.95 49.29
C ARG A 176 -12.82 39.79 50.78
N LYS A 177 -12.11 40.80 51.35
CA LYS A 177 -12.32 41.35 52.71
C LYS A 177 -11.28 42.39 52.96
N GLY A 178 -11.74 43.59 53.19
CA GLY A 178 -11.01 44.74 53.71
C GLY A 178 -11.59 46.01 53.18
#